data_9086b28cd345a544ff0cc477b8c419ba
#
_entry.id   9086b28cd345a544ff0cc477b8c419ba
#
_cell.length_a   1.000
_cell.length_b   1.000
_cell.length_c   1.000
_cell.angle_alpha   90.00
_cell.angle_beta   90.00
_cell.angle_gamma   90.00
#
_symmetry.space_group_name_H-M   'P 1'
#
loop_
_entity.id
_entity.type
_entity.pdbx_description
1 polymer ?
#
loop_
_entity_poly.entity_id
_entity_poly.type
_entity_poly.pdbx_seq_one_letter_code
_entity_poly.pdbx_strand_id
1 'polypeptide(L)'
;MFQYAFGLATATRLGTRLKLELNDSSLHIHNGYELGRVFDIRAMQAGPAETDSILGLHRFQLVQRVSRLLNPQGKFYRHYVEEPHFHFSPQLLEIPDQSYIRGYWQSEKYFSRIESDVRASFVFKQPLRDLNVETAGRIGDDNSVSLHIRRNDFANNSIINEKHGLCSLEYYRVAIEYVAQRIERPVFYVFSDDMKWVKGNLEMSHPHCYVENNTGANGYIDMQLMSLCRHNIIANSSFSWWAAWLNSNVQKMVLTPKKWFLQDIDTSDLIPQAWVSV
;
A
#
# COMPACT_ATOMS: atom_id res chain seq x y z
N MET A 1 -4.19 1.50 -4.43
CA MET A 1 -4.65 0.12 -4.13
C MET A 1 -5.68 0.11 -3.02
N PHE A 2 -5.43 0.63 -1.82
CA PHE A 2 -6.43 0.66 -0.72
C PHE A 2 -7.77 1.31 -1.11
N GLN A 3 -7.73 2.47 -1.73
CA GLN A 3 -8.94 3.17 -2.22
C GLN A 3 -9.75 2.30 -3.18
N TYR A 4 -9.08 1.62 -4.11
CA TYR A 4 -9.73 0.70 -5.03
C TYR A 4 -10.34 -0.49 -4.30
N ALA A 5 -9.59 -1.12 -3.39
CA ALA A 5 -10.06 -2.30 -2.63
C ALA A 5 -11.31 -1.98 -1.78
N PHE A 6 -11.30 -0.83 -1.08
CA PHE A 6 -12.47 -0.39 -0.33
C PHE A 6 -13.66 -0.02 -1.22
N GLY A 7 -13.41 0.70 -2.34
CA GLY A 7 -14.44 1.01 -3.32
C GLY A 7 -15.06 -0.25 -3.93
N LEU A 8 -14.22 -1.24 -4.27
CA LEU A 8 -14.67 -2.55 -4.77
C LEU A 8 -15.53 -3.28 -3.72
N ALA A 9 -15.10 -3.29 -2.46
CA ALA A 9 -15.86 -3.92 -1.37
C ALA A 9 -17.23 -3.26 -1.19
N THR A 10 -17.28 -1.94 -1.22
CA THR A 10 -18.52 -1.17 -1.14
C THR A 10 -19.44 -1.47 -2.33
N ALA A 11 -18.91 -1.42 -3.55
CA ALA A 11 -19.68 -1.70 -4.77
C ALA A 11 -20.20 -3.14 -4.81
N THR A 12 -19.40 -4.13 -4.41
CA THR A 12 -19.82 -5.53 -4.32
C THR A 12 -20.95 -5.72 -3.31
N ARG A 13 -20.84 -5.13 -2.12
CA ARG A 13 -21.90 -5.19 -1.10
C ARG A 13 -23.23 -4.59 -1.60
N LEU A 14 -23.15 -3.51 -2.37
CA LEU A 14 -24.31 -2.80 -2.89
C LEU A 14 -24.86 -3.40 -4.19
N GLY A 15 -24.17 -4.37 -4.81
CA GLY A 15 -24.55 -4.90 -6.12
C GLY A 15 -24.44 -3.86 -7.26
N THR A 16 -23.55 -2.88 -7.11
CA THR A 16 -23.36 -1.76 -8.04
C THR A 16 -21.96 -1.77 -8.68
N ARG A 17 -21.64 -0.76 -9.48
CA ARG A 17 -20.34 -0.66 -10.17
C ARG A 17 -19.45 0.42 -9.54
N LEU A 18 -18.19 0.06 -9.26
CA LEU A 18 -17.20 1.03 -8.87
C LEU A 18 -16.79 1.91 -10.06
N LYS A 19 -16.78 3.23 -9.82
CA LYS A 19 -16.17 4.21 -10.72
C LYS A 19 -15.05 4.96 -10.00
N LEU A 20 -14.00 5.30 -10.74
CA LEU A 20 -12.85 6.04 -10.22
C LEU A 20 -12.82 7.44 -10.80
N GLU A 21 -12.71 8.44 -9.95
CA GLU A 21 -12.37 9.79 -10.39
C GLU A 21 -10.85 9.88 -10.59
N LEU A 22 -10.44 10.24 -11.81
CA LEU A 22 -9.02 10.35 -12.20
C LEU A 22 -8.63 11.80 -12.55
N ASN A 23 -9.48 12.76 -12.25
CA ASN A 23 -9.26 14.18 -12.57
C ASN A 23 -8.70 15.00 -11.40
N ASP A 24 -8.46 14.37 -10.24
CA ASP A 24 -7.88 15.06 -9.09
C ASP A 24 -6.40 15.41 -9.37
N SER A 25 -6.04 16.69 -9.17
CA SER A 25 -4.67 17.18 -9.33
C SER A 25 -3.65 16.46 -8.43
N SER A 26 -4.08 15.84 -7.34
CA SER A 26 -3.23 15.03 -6.47
C SER A 26 -2.72 13.76 -7.14
N LEU A 27 -3.37 13.30 -8.22
CA LEU A 27 -2.94 12.13 -8.99
C LEU A 27 -1.64 12.33 -9.77
N HIS A 28 -1.17 13.57 -9.92
CA HIS A 28 0.12 13.87 -10.58
C HIS A 28 1.33 13.57 -9.67
N ILE A 29 1.09 13.29 -8.38
CA ILE A 29 2.11 12.85 -7.45
C ILE A 29 2.39 11.36 -7.70
N HIS A 30 3.63 10.92 -7.62
CA HIS A 30 4.04 9.52 -7.75
C HIS A 30 3.64 8.82 -9.07
N ASN A 31 3.88 9.42 -10.22
CA ASN A 31 3.57 8.89 -11.56
C ASN A 31 2.08 8.82 -11.92
N GLY A 32 1.18 9.34 -11.12
CA GLY A 32 -0.24 9.37 -11.42
C GLY A 32 -0.98 8.06 -11.16
N TYR A 33 -2.04 7.83 -11.94
CA TYR A 33 -2.85 6.62 -11.85
C TYR A 33 -2.21 5.46 -12.61
N GLU A 34 -1.64 4.51 -11.88
CA GLU A 34 -0.94 3.36 -12.48
C GLU A 34 -1.72 2.03 -12.39
N LEU A 35 -2.78 1.95 -11.57
CA LEU A 35 -3.44 0.67 -11.32
C LEU A 35 -3.87 -0.05 -12.60
N GLY A 36 -4.50 0.68 -13.53
CA GLY A 36 -4.95 0.11 -14.81
C GLY A 36 -3.81 -0.30 -15.76
N ARG A 37 -2.60 0.27 -15.59
CA ARG A 37 -1.39 -0.12 -16.32
C ARG A 37 -0.77 -1.39 -15.74
N VAL A 38 -0.73 -1.49 -14.43
CA VAL A 38 -0.02 -2.55 -13.71
C VAL A 38 -0.88 -3.80 -13.53
N PHE A 39 -2.15 -3.63 -13.19
CA PHE A 39 -3.07 -4.71 -12.83
C PHE A 39 -4.24 -4.85 -13.80
N ASP A 40 -4.82 -6.05 -13.87
CA ASP A 40 -6.00 -6.30 -14.70
C ASP A 40 -7.30 -5.85 -14.01
N ILE A 41 -7.32 -4.60 -13.60
CA ILE A 41 -8.52 -4.02 -12.99
C ILE A 41 -9.47 -3.46 -14.06
N ARG A 42 -10.76 -3.70 -13.87
CA ARG A 42 -11.84 -3.24 -14.76
C ARG A 42 -12.61 -2.09 -14.13
N ALA A 43 -11.91 -1.06 -13.64
CA ALA A 43 -12.58 0.11 -13.12
C ALA A 43 -13.02 1.03 -14.23
N MET A 44 -14.26 1.52 -14.15
CA MET A 44 -14.76 2.56 -15.02
C MET A 44 -14.29 3.93 -14.50
N GLN A 45 -14.03 4.86 -15.41
CA GLN A 45 -13.78 6.25 -15.02
C GLN A 45 -15.11 6.97 -14.79
N ALA A 46 -15.21 7.72 -13.69
CA ALA A 46 -16.33 8.63 -13.46
C ALA A 46 -16.21 9.85 -14.37
N GLY A 47 -17.31 10.20 -15.03
CA GLY A 47 -17.36 11.45 -15.80
C GLY A 47 -17.51 12.68 -14.90
N PRO A 48 -17.04 13.88 -15.35
CA PRO A 48 -17.17 15.11 -14.56
C PRO A 48 -18.61 15.42 -14.14
N ALA A 49 -19.58 15.24 -15.04
CA ALA A 49 -20.99 15.48 -14.76
C ALA A 49 -21.56 14.53 -13.70
N GLU A 50 -21.12 13.26 -13.70
CA GLU A 50 -21.50 12.28 -12.67
C GLU A 50 -20.93 12.68 -11.31
N THR A 51 -19.63 13.00 -11.26
CA THR A 51 -18.95 13.45 -10.06
C THR A 51 -19.61 14.70 -9.49
N ASP A 52 -19.89 15.69 -10.33
CA ASP A 52 -20.57 16.93 -9.94
C ASP A 52 -21.99 16.68 -9.41
N SER A 53 -22.72 15.73 -9.98
CA SER A 53 -24.09 15.40 -9.54
C SER A 53 -24.11 14.79 -8.14
N ILE A 54 -23.11 14.00 -7.80
CA ILE A 54 -22.96 13.37 -6.48
C ILE A 54 -22.41 14.36 -5.45
N LEU A 55 -21.34 15.08 -5.80
CA LEU A 55 -20.71 16.03 -4.91
C LEU A 55 -21.58 17.24 -4.58
N GLY A 56 -22.38 17.72 -5.52
CA GLY A 56 -23.19 18.94 -5.35
C GLY A 56 -22.35 20.10 -4.84
N LEU A 57 -22.74 20.68 -3.69
CA LEU A 57 -21.97 21.76 -3.05
C LEU A 57 -20.61 21.33 -2.47
N HIS A 58 -20.40 20.03 -2.20
CA HIS A 58 -19.13 19.52 -1.69
C HIS A 58 -17.98 19.56 -2.70
N ARG A 59 -18.24 19.90 -3.98
CA ARG A 59 -17.18 20.21 -4.94
C ARG A 59 -16.35 21.43 -4.54
N PHE A 60 -16.91 22.35 -3.72
CA PHE A 60 -16.22 23.54 -3.26
C PHE A 60 -15.44 23.28 -1.97
N GLN A 61 -14.14 23.57 -1.96
CA GLN A 61 -13.26 23.36 -0.79
C GLN A 61 -13.76 24.05 0.49
N LEU A 62 -14.40 25.22 0.35
CA LEU A 62 -14.96 25.95 1.48
C LEU A 62 -16.08 25.13 2.17
N VAL A 63 -16.96 24.52 1.38
CA VAL A 63 -18.05 23.66 1.90
C VAL A 63 -17.45 22.44 2.58
N GLN A 64 -16.43 21.82 2.01
CA GLN A 64 -15.74 20.69 2.64
C GLN A 64 -15.12 21.08 3.99
N ARG A 65 -14.46 22.26 4.09
CA ARG A 65 -13.90 22.76 5.35
C ARG A 65 -14.97 23.01 6.42
N VAL A 66 -16.05 23.66 6.06
CA VAL A 66 -17.18 23.92 6.98
C VAL A 66 -17.82 22.59 7.40
N SER A 67 -18.02 21.66 6.49
CA SER A 67 -18.56 20.33 6.78
C SER A 67 -17.71 19.57 7.81
N ARG A 68 -16.37 19.62 7.69
CA ARG A 68 -15.46 18.99 8.65
C ARG A 68 -15.57 19.60 10.04
N LEU A 69 -15.70 20.94 10.12
CA LEU A 69 -15.85 21.65 11.39
C LEU A 69 -17.17 21.29 12.11
N LEU A 70 -18.25 21.15 11.34
CA LEU A 70 -19.59 20.84 11.88
C LEU A 70 -19.79 19.36 12.18
N ASN A 71 -18.95 18.49 11.59
CA ASN A 71 -19.08 17.04 11.72
C ASN A 71 -17.71 16.34 11.84
N PRO A 72 -17.00 16.52 12.95
CA PRO A 72 -15.67 15.94 13.16
C PRO A 72 -15.68 14.40 13.20
N GLN A 73 -16.83 13.76 13.38
CA GLN A 73 -16.97 12.30 13.43
C GLN A 73 -17.25 11.66 12.05
N GLY A 74 -17.20 12.45 10.96
CA GLY A 74 -17.34 11.92 9.60
C GLY A 74 -18.71 11.32 9.25
N LYS A 75 -19.79 11.82 9.88
CA LYS A 75 -21.15 11.39 9.52
C LYS A 75 -21.45 11.81 8.07
N PHE A 76 -22.07 10.90 7.33
CA PHE A 76 -22.40 11.05 5.93
C PHE A 76 -23.17 12.35 5.65
N TYR A 77 -22.63 13.22 4.79
CA TYR A 77 -23.41 14.25 4.14
C TYR A 77 -24.04 13.64 2.88
N ARG A 78 -25.21 13.02 3.03
CA ARG A 78 -25.93 12.30 1.97
C ARG A 78 -25.02 11.33 1.20
N HIS A 79 -24.32 11.80 0.16
CA HIS A 79 -23.52 10.97 -0.74
C HIS A 79 -22.03 11.36 -0.78
N TYR A 80 -21.56 12.24 0.10
CA TYR A 80 -20.12 12.55 0.25
C TYR A 80 -19.60 11.93 1.54
N VAL A 81 -18.63 11.03 1.39
CA VAL A 81 -18.03 10.30 2.50
C VAL A 81 -16.53 10.58 2.54
N GLU A 82 -16.07 11.21 3.58
CA GLU A 82 -14.66 11.43 3.83
C GLU A 82 -14.18 10.58 5.01
N GLU A 83 -12.98 9.98 4.88
CA GLU A 83 -12.37 9.22 5.96
C GLU A 83 -12.13 10.12 7.18
N PRO A 84 -12.75 9.85 8.33
CA PRO A 84 -12.72 10.75 9.48
C PRO A 84 -11.38 10.69 10.22
N HIS A 85 -10.72 9.54 10.20
CA HIS A 85 -9.47 9.24 10.88
C HIS A 85 -8.78 8.06 10.19
N PHE A 86 -7.53 7.79 10.53
CA PHE A 86 -6.72 6.80 9.85
C PHE A 86 -7.05 5.34 10.23
N HIS A 87 -7.53 5.10 11.44
CA HIS A 87 -7.92 3.75 11.88
C HIS A 87 -9.27 3.32 11.29
N PHE A 88 -9.53 2.03 11.32
CA PHE A 88 -10.76 1.45 10.76
C PHE A 88 -12.02 1.96 11.46
N SER A 89 -13.03 2.30 10.68
CA SER A 89 -14.35 2.73 11.16
C SER A 89 -15.44 1.79 10.62
N PRO A 90 -16.04 0.95 11.48
CA PRO A 90 -17.08 0.00 11.05
C PRO A 90 -18.29 0.66 10.38
N GLN A 91 -18.64 1.89 10.78
CA GLN A 91 -19.76 2.63 10.20
C GLN A 91 -19.59 2.90 8.70
N LEU A 92 -18.34 2.97 8.24
CA LEU A 92 -18.02 3.19 6.83
C LEU A 92 -18.27 1.95 5.95
N LEU A 93 -18.51 0.79 6.56
CA LEU A 93 -18.97 -0.39 5.82
C LEU A 93 -20.43 -0.26 5.36
N GLU A 94 -21.20 0.71 5.91
CA GLU A 94 -22.61 0.92 5.60
C GLU A 94 -22.85 2.12 4.65
N ILE A 95 -21.83 2.53 3.90
CA ILE A 95 -21.93 3.60 2.91
C ILE A 95 -23.07 3.28 1.90
N PRO A 96 -24.00 4.24 1.65
CA PRO A 96 -25.08 4.04 0.69
C PRO A 96 -24.58 4.08 -0.76
N ASP A 97 -25.44 3.61 -1.70
CA ASP A 97 -25.15 3.75 -3.14
C ASP A 97 -25.07 5.22 -3.56
N GLN A 98 -24.50 5.48 -4.74
CA GLN A 98 -24.26 6.81 -5.28
C GLN A 98 -23.47 7.72 -4.32
N SER A 99 -22.47 7.15 -3.65
CA SER A 99 -21.61 7.91 -2.75
C SER A 99 -20.24 8.20 -3.37
N TYR A 100 -19.75 9.42 -3.17
CA TYR A 100 -18.39 9.81 -3.44
C TYR A 100 -17.54 9.57 -2.19
N ILE A 101 -16.53 8.71 -2.32
CA ILE A 101 -15.70 8.23 -1.21
C ILE A 101 -14.30 8.84 -1.32
N ARG A 102 -13.85 9.58 -0.30
CA ARG A 102 -12.55 10.23 -0.26
C ARG A 102 -11.77 9.85 0.99
N GLY A 103 -10.58 9.30 0.82
CA GLY A 103 -9.71 8.89 1.92
C GLY A 103 -8.58 7.98 1.44
N TYR A 104 -7.81 7.45 2.39
CA TYR A 104 -6.72 6.48 2.14
C TYR A 104 -7.17 5.04 2.35
N TRP A 105 -8.04 4.80 3.33
CA TRP A 105 -8.67 3.50 3.64
C TRP A 105 -7.64 2.39 3.94
N GLN A 106 -6.57 2.75 4.66
CA GLN A 106 -5.41 1.89 4.85
C GLN A 106 -5.63 0.84 5.95
N SER A 107 -6.61 -0.02 5.75
CA SER A 107 -6.83 -1.21 6.57
C SER A 107 -7.45 -2.32 5.73
N GLU A 108 -6.95 -3.57 5.87
CA GLU A 108 -7.55 -4.73 5.21
C GLU A 108 -8.99 -5.01 5.70
N LYS A 109 -9.36 -4.53 6.89
CA LYS A 109 -10.69 -4.70 7.48
C LYS A 109 -11.80 -4.15 6.58
N TYR A 110 -11.50 -3.14 5.75
CA TYR A 110 -12.46 -2.57 4.81
C TYR A 110 -12.83 -3.50 3.65
N PHE A 111 -11.99 -4.48 3.32
CA PHE A 111 -12.20 -5.38 2.18
C PHE A 111 -11.98 -6.86 2.51
N SER A 112 -11.86 -7.21 3.78
CA SER A 112 -11.63 -8.60 4.23
C SER A 112 -12.71 -9.58 3.75
N ARG A 113 -13.97 -9.12 3.61
CA ARG A 113 -15.08 -9.97 3.14
C ARG A 113 -14.98 -10.37 1.65
N ILE A 114 -14.19 -9.65 0.88
CA ILE A 114 -13.97 -9.88 -0.55
C ILE A 114 -12.49 -10.02 -0.88
N GLU A 115 -11.69 -10.58 0.04
CA GLU A 115 -10.24 -10.73 -0.13
C GLU A 115 -9.87 -11.41 -1.44
N SER A 116 -10.58 -12.47 -1.82
CA SER A 116 -10.37 -13.20 -3.07
C SER A 116 -10.56 -12.31 -4.31
N ASP A 117 -11.57 -11.46 -4.33
CA ASP A 117 -11.86 -10.57 -5.45
C ASP A 117 -10.83 -9.44 -5.55
N VAL A 118 -10.37 -8.93 -4.40
CA VAL A 118 -9.29 -7.94 -4.34
C VAL A 118 -7.98 -8.56 -4.85
N ARG A 119 -7.64 -9.78 -4.45
CA ARG A 119 -6.47 -10.50 -4.97
C ARG A 119 -6.57 -10.74 -6.47
N ALA A 120 -7.74 -11.16 -6.96
CA ALA A 120 -8.00 -11.35 -8.38
C ALA A 120 -7.88 -10.04 -9.19
N SER A 121 -8.24 -8.89 -8.59
CA SER A 121 -8.08 -7.58 -9.22
C SER A 121 -6.63 -7.13 -9.31
N PHE A 122 -5.75 -7.58 -8.41
CA PHE A 122 -4.35 -7.16 -8.36
C PHE A 122 -3.39 -8.21 -8.95
N VAL A 123 -3.82 -8.89 -10.01
CA VAL A 123 -2.95 -9.73 -10.84
C VAL A 123 -2.13 -8.83 -11.78
N PHE A 124 -0.83 -8.98 -11.76
CA PHE A 124 0.08 -8.20 -12.61
C PHE A 124 -0.14 -8.55 -14.10
N LYS A 125 -0.40 -7.54 -14.93
CA LYS A 125 -0.66 -7.72 -16.38
C LYS A 125 0.54 -8.19 -17.16
N GLN A 126 1.71 -7.66 -16.82
CA GLN A 126 2.91 -7.93 -17.57
C GLN A 126 3.69 -9.07 -16.92
N PRO A 127 4.06 -10.09 -17.69
CA PRO A 127 4.98 -11.11 -17.21
C PRO A 127 6.35 -10.48 -16.91
N LEU A 128 7.07 -11.07 -15.98
CA LEU A 128 8.48 -10.72 -15.76
C LEU A 128 9.31 -11.01 -17.00
N ARG A 129 10.35 -10.22 -17.23
CA ARG A 129 11.26 -10.33 -18.38
C ARG A 129 12.70 -10.18 -17.91
N ASP A 130 13.62 -10.63 -18.75
CA ASP A 130 15.06 -10.45 -18.63
C ASP A 130 15.57 -10.84 -17.22
N LEU A 131 16.39 -10.03 -16.59
CA LEU A 131 16.94 -10.25 -15.25
C LEU A 131 15.87 -10.49 -14.17
N ASN A 132 14.63 -10.00 -14.38
CA ASN A 132 13.57 -10.23 -13.41
C ASN A 132 13.04 -11.67 -13.43
N VAL A 133 13.13 -12.37 -14.57
CA VAL A 133 12.81 -13.81 -14.66
C VAL A 133 13.85 -14.63 -13.89
N GLU A 134 15.13 -14.31 -14.04
CA GLU A 134 16.21 -14.97 -13.32
C GLU A 134 16.08 -14.72 -11.78
N THR A 135 15.81 -13.46 -11.41
CA THR A 135 15.58 -13.09 -10.01
C THR A 135 14.38 -13.84 -9.43
N ALA A 136 13.26 -13.93 -10.16
CA ALA A 136 12.08 -14.67 -9.70
C ALA A 136 12.35 -16.17 -9.58
N GLY A 137 13.13 -16.76 -10.48
CA GLY A 137 13.58 -18.15 -10.37
C GLY A 137 14.35 -18.39 -9.08
N ARG A 138 15.35 -17.55 -8.78
CA ARG A 138 16.13 -17.64 -7.53
C ARG A 138 15.26 -17.43 -6.29
N ILE A 139 14.32 -16.47 -6.31
CA ILE A 139 13.35 -16.23 -5.24
C ILE A 139 12.54 -17.51 -4.96
N GLY A 140 12.14 -18.25 -6.00
CA GLY A 140 11.38 -19.49 -5.88
C GLY A 140 12.19 -20.64 -5.26
N ASP A 141 13.49 -20.72 -5.58
CA ASP A 141 14.39 -21.78 -5.11
C ASP A 141 14.86 -21.54 -3.66
N ASP A 142 15.02 -20.27 -3.26
CA ASP A 142 15.54 -19.88 -1.95
C ASP A 142 14.47 -19.87 -0.84
N ASN A 143 14.93 -19.88 0.43
CA ASN A 143 14.12 -19.41 1.55
C ASN A 143 14.12 -17.87 1.53
N SER A 144 13.47 -17.32 0.53
CA SER A 144 13.54 -15.93 0.13
C SER A 144 12.81 -14.99 1.09
N VAL A 145 13.46 -13.88 1.42
CA VAL A 145 12.92 -12.82 2.27
C VAL A 145 13.04 -11.50 1.51
N SER A 146 11.94 -10.85 1.17
CA SER A 146 12.04 -9.48 0.66
C SER A 146 12.37 -8.52 1.79
N LEU A 147 13.36 -7.66 1.58
CA LEU A 147 13.74 -6.57 2.49
C LEU A 147 13.55 -5.25 1.75
N HIS A 148 12.50 -4.49 2.11
CA HIS A 148 12.20 -3.22 1.48
C HIS A 148 12.64 -2.04 2.34
N ILE A 149 13.43 -1.14 1.75
CA ILE A 149 13.96 0.07 2.40
C ILE A 149 13.48 1.29 1.60
N ARG A 150 12.63 2.12 2.22
CA ARG A 150 12.07 3.33 1.62
C ARG A 150 12.79 4.56 2.13
N ARG A 151 13.31 5.41 1.23
CA ARG A 151 14.08 6.60 1.61
C ARG A 151 13.80 7.86 0.82
N ASN A 152 13.84 7.80 -0.50
CA ASN A 152 13.98 8.99 -1.37
C ASN A 152 12.99 10.13 -1.07
N ASP A 153 11.69 9.87 -1.11
CA ASP A 153 10.68 10.91 -0.86
C ASP A 153 10.74 11.40 0.58
N PHE A 154 11.04 10.48 1.52
CA PHE A 154 11.07 10.77 2.96
C PHE A 154 12.35 11.51 3.35
N ALA A 155 13.49 11.18 2.74
CA ALA A 155 14.77 11.83 3.03
C ALA A 155 14.88 13.23 2.39
N ASN A 156 14.28 13.42 1.20
CA ASN A 156 14.46 14.63 0.39
C ASN A 156 13.34 15.67 0.57
N ASN A 157 12.26 15.35 1.27
CA ASN A 157 11.15 16.26 1.54
C ASN A 157 10.90 16.36 3.05
N SER A 158 11.25 17.50 3.63
CA SER A 158 11.13 17.76 5.08
C SER A 158 9.68 17.58 5.60
N ILE A 159 8.68 18.03 4.82
CA ILE A 159 7.26 17.94 5.21
C ILE A 159 6.81 16.48 5.26
N ILE A 160 7.24 15.68 4.30
CA ILE A 160 6.93 14.25 4.26
C ILE A 160 7.66 13.53 5.40
N ASN A 161 8.93 13.88 5.63
CA ASN A 161 9.74 13.29 6.69
C ASN A 161 9.19 13.61 8.10
N GLU A 162 8.73 14.83 8.34
CA GLU A 162 8.09 15.23 9.61
C GLU A 162 6.84 14.41 9.94
N LYS A 163 6.13 13.93 8.93
CA LYS A 163 4.94 13.11 9.11
C LYS A 163 5.26 11.61 9.18
N HIS A 164 5.98 11.11 8.19
CA HIS A 164 6.18 9.67 7.99
C HIS A 164 7.41 9.15 8.72
N GLY A 165 8.52 9.89 8.70
CA GLY A 165 9.80 9.43 9.18
C GLY A 165 10.41 8.30 8.33
N LEU A 166 11.65 7.96 8.64
CA LEU A 166 12.37 6.83 8.05
C LEU A 166 12.43 5.69 9.06
N CYS A 167 12.29 4.46 8.59
CA CYS A 167 12.64 3.31 9.42
C CYS A 167 14.13 3.38 9.77
N SER A 168 14.47 3.16 11.04
CA SER A 168 15.85 3.18 11.51
C SER A 168 16.64 1.97 11.02
N LEU A 169 17.98 2.09 10.95
CA LEU A 169 18.84 0.94 10.69
C LEU A 169 18.67 -0.16 11.74
N GLU A 170 18.39 0.22 12.97
CA GLU A 170 18.14 -0.71 14.06
C GLU A 170 16.90 -1.57 13.80
N TYR A 171 15.81 -0.98 13.28
CA TYR A 171 14.64 -1.74 12.86
C TYR A 171 15.02 -2.84 11.86
N TYR A 172 15.78 -2.49 10.82
CA TYR A 172 16.18 -3.48 9.79
C TYR A 172 17.08 -4.56 10.36
N ARG A 173 18.04 -4.22 11.22
CA ARG A 173 18.91 -5.20 11.89
C ARG A 173 18.10 -6.17 12.75
N VAL A 174 17.22 -5.65 13.60
CA VAL A 174 16.33 -6.47 14.44
C VAL A 174 15.43 -7.38 13.58
N ALA A 175 14.86 -6.86 12.50
CA ALA A 175 14.00 -7.62 11.61
C ALA A 175 14.76 -8.73 10.86
N ILE A 176 15.97 -8.46 10.38
CA ILE A 176 16.84 -9.44 9.71
C ILE A 176 17.18 -10.57 10.68
N GLU A 177 17.64 -10.24 11.87
CA GLU A 177 18.02 -11.24 12.90
C GLU A 177 16.79 -12.04 13.37
N TYR A 178 15.62 -11.41 13.50
CA TYR A 178 14.39 -12.10 13.86
C TYR A 178 14.03 -13.20 12.84
N VAL A 179 14.18 -12.91 11.55
CA VAL A 179 13.97 -13.88 10.48
C VAL A 179 15.06 -14.94 10.48
N ALA A 180 16.33 -14.55 10.57
CA ALA A 180 17.48 -15.47 10.51
C ALA A 180 17.46 -16.53 11.64
N GLN A 181 16.90 -16.18 12.80
CA GLN A 181 16.71 -17.13 13.90
C GLN A 181 15.59 -18.15 13.71
N ARG A 182 14.69 -17.92 12.73
CA ARG A 182 13.48 -18.73 12.54
C ARG A 182 13.40 -19.44 11.20
N ILE A 183 14.10 -18.92 10.21
CA ILE A 183 14.13 -19.45 8.85
C ILE A 183 15.51 -20.04 8.59
N GLU A 184 15.53 -21.28 8.17
CA GLU A 184 16.78 -21.97 7.85
C GLU A 184 17.40 -21.39 6.56
N ARG A 185 18.65 -20.91 6.64
CA ARG A 185 19.40 -20.37 5.50
C ARG A 185 18.61 -19.33 4.67
N PRO A 186 18.10 -18.25 5.30
CA PRO A 186 17.35 -17.24 4.57
C PRO A 186 18.25 -16.51 3.58
N VAL A 187 17.70 -16.15 2.42
CA VAL A 187 18.33 -15.28 1.43
C VAL A 187 17.51 -13.99 1.31
N PHE A 188 18.16 -12.85 1.60
CA PHE A 188 17.48 -11.55 1.60
C PHE A 188 17.56 -10.90 0.22
N TYR A 189 16.42 -10.65 -0.40
CA TYR A 189 16.30 -9.87 -1.63
C TYR A 189 15.99 -8.42 -1.23
N VAL A 190 16.94 -7.54 -1.47
CA VAL A 190 16.92 -6.15 -1.00
C VAL A 190 16.39 -5.24 -2.10
N PHE A 191 15.33 -4.50 -1.78
CA PHE A 191 14.66 -3.55 -2.65
C PHE A 191 14.71 -2.16 -2.02
N SER A 192 15.10 -1.14 -2.77
CA SER A 192 15.15 0.23 -2.28
C SER A 192 15.09 1.23 -3.42
N ASP A 193 14.50 2.38 -3.13
CA ASP A 193 14.56 3.58 -3.97
C ASP A 193 15.89 4.37 -3.80
N ASP A 194 16.76 3.97 -2.84
CA ASP A 194 18.09 4.53 -2.60
C ASP A 194 19.10 3.41 -2.30
N MET A 195 19.36 2.57 -3.29
CA MET A 195 20.23 1.40 -3.14
C MET A 195 21.69 1.78 -2.79
N LYS A 196 22.14 2.93 -3.29
CA LYS A 196 23.49 3.44 -2.97
C LYS A 196 23.64 3.66 -1.46
N TRP A 197 22.64 4.27 -0.85
CA TRP A 197 22.66 4.49 0.60
C TRP A 197 22.57 3.15 1.35
N VAL A 198 21.73 2.23 0.91
CA VAL A 198 21.59 0.92 1.55
C VAL A 198 22.93 0.20 1.61
N LYS A 199 23.62 0.09 0.47
CA LYS A 199 24.95 -0.56 0.39
C LYS A 199 26.01 0.10 1.27
N GLY A 200 25.91 1.40 1.50
CA GLY A 200 26.86 2.16 2.33
C GLY A 200 26.56 2.18 3.82
N ASN A 201 25.34 1.82 4.25
CA ASN A 201 24.90 2.01 5.63
C ASN A 201 24.31 0.76 6.30
N LEU A 202 23.70 -0.16 5.54
CA LEU A 202 23.16 -1.40 6.07
C LEU A 202 24.13 -2.55 5.80
N GLU A 203 24.88 -2.93 6.83
CA GLU A 203 25.74 -4.11 6.77
C GLU A 203 24.87 -5.38 6.78
N MET A 204 25.10 -6.24 5.79
CA MET A 204 24.37 -7.50 5.61
C MET A 204 25.30 -8.67 5.90
N SER A 205 25.09 -9.34 7.05
CA SER A 205 25.86 -10.53 7.46
C SER A 205 25.32 -11.85 6.89
N HIS A 206 24.08 -11.82 6.36
CA HIS A 206 23.42 -12.98 5.78
C HIS A 206 23.46 -12.98 4.24
N PRO A 207 23.27 -14.12 3.57
CA PRO A 207 23.16 -14.19 2.12
C PRO A 207 22.10 -13.21 1.60
N HIS A 208 22.49 -12.39 0.62
CA HIS A 208 21.59 -11.37 0.08
C HIS A 208 21.83 -11.07 -1.39
N CYS A 209 20.83 -10.48 -2.03
CA CYS A 209 20.88 -10.00 -3.41
C CYS A 209 20.25 -8.61 -3.48
N TYR A 210 20.95 -7.64 -4.04
CA TYR A 210 20.40 -6.31 -4.32
C TYR A 210 19.66 -6.33 -5.66
N VAL A 211 18.40 -5.91 -5.67
CA VAL A 211 17.57 -5.77 -6.89
C VAL A 211 17.58 -4.31 -7.31
N GLU A 212 18.25 -3.99 -8.43
CA GLU A 212 18.54 -2.61 -8.84
C GLU A 212 18.05 -2.26 -10.26
N ASN A 213 17.46 -3.21 -10.95
CA ASN A 213 17.13 -3.08 -12.37
C ASN A 213 15.74 -2.47 -12.65
N ASN A 214 14.95 -2.19 -11.62
CA ASN A 214 13.58 -1.70 -11.76
C ASN A 214 13.46 -0.26 -11.25
N THR A 215 13.58 0.72 -12.14
CA THR A 215 13.51 2.15 -11.78
C THR A 215 12.37 2.87 -12.47
N GLY A 216 11.96 4.02 -11.93
CA GLY A 216 10.94 4.89 -12.52
C GLY A 216 9.61 4.15 -12.73
N ALA A 217 9.11 4.15 -13.96
CA ALA A 217 7.84 3.51 -14.31
C ALA A 217 7.83 1.98 -14.12
N ASN A 218 8.99 1.34 -13.98
CA ASN A 218 9.13 -0.11 -13.76
C ASN A 218 9.20 -0.50 -12.27
N GLY A 219 9.15 0.47 -11.35
CA GLY A 219 9.20 0.18 -9.91
C GLY A 219 8.13 -0.80 -9.42
N TYR A 220 6.99 -0.93 -10.10
CA TYR A 220 5.98 -1.93 -9.77
C TYR A 220 6.46 -3.38 -9.87
N ILE A 221 7.52 -3.63 -10.67
CA ILE A 221 8.13 -4.96 -10.81
C ILE A 221 8.78 -5.40 -9.49
N ASP A 222 9.32 -4.45 -8.73
CA ASP A 222 9.81 -4.73 -7.36
C ASP A 222 8.68 -5.23 -6.46
N MET A 223 7.49 -4.63 -6.53
CA MET A 223 6.31 -5.13 -5.80
C MET A 223 5.97 -6.56 -6.23
N GLN A 224 6.03 -6.86 -7.53
CA GLN A 224 5.79 -8.20 -8.06
C GLN A 224 6.82 -9.19 -7.51
N LEU A 225 8.12 -8.89 -7.57
CA LEU A 225 9.18 -9.75 -7.05
C LEU A 225 9.07 -9.93 -5.52
N MET A 226 8.81 -8.86 -4.77
CA MET A 226 8.59 -8.95 -3.31
C MET A 226 7.41 -9.84 -2.96
N SER A 227 6.34 -9.83 -3.78
CA SER A 227 5.17 -10.69 -3.54
C SER A 227 5.42 -12.17 -3.83
N LEU A 228 6.47 -12.50 -4.58
CA LEU A 228 6.91 -13.88 -4.85
C LEU A 228 7.83 -14.45 -3.76
N CYS A 229 8.42 -13.59 -2.91
CA CYS A 229 9.25 -14.05 -1.80
C CYS A 229 8.44 -14.87 -0.78
N ARG A 230 9.11 -15.77 -0.05
CA ARG A 230 8.45 -16.57 0.99
C ARG A 230 8.05 -15.74 2.21
N HIS A 231 8.87 -14.74 2.56
CA HIS A 231 8.69 -13.87 3.72
C HIS A 231 8.97 -12.41 3.33
N ASN A 232 8.52 -11.47 4.16
CA ASN A 232 8.67 -10.04 3.86
C ASN A 232 9.08 -9.23 5.10
N ILE A 233 10.09 -8.37 4.95
CA ILE A 233 10.41 -7.28 5.88
C ILE A 233 10.03 -5.97 5.17
N ILE A 234 9.03 -5.25 5.68
CA ILE A 234 8.49 -4.07 5.02
C ILE A 234 8.97 -2.76 5.68
N ALA A 235 9.07 -1.70 4.89
CA ALA A 235 9.18 -0.35 5.41
C ALA A 235 7.79 0.19 5.84
N ASN A 236 7.75 1.39 6.44
CA ASN A 236 6.53 2.15 6.68
C ASN A 236 5.96 2.74 5.35
N SER A 237 5.68 1.85 4.41
CA SER A 237 5.28 2.18 3.05
C SER A 237 4.13 1.30 2.57
N SER A 238 3.06 1.92 2.07
CA SER A 238 1.95 1.19 1.46
C SER A 238 2.38 0.33 0.27
N PHE A 239 3.48 0.66 -0.39
CA PHE A 239 4.06 -0.13 -1.48
C PHE A 239 4.48 -1.52 -1.00
N SER A 240 5.33 -1.61 0.03
CA SER A 240 5.75 -2.90 0.59
C SER A 240 4.66 -3.58 1.42
N TRP A 241 3.73 -2.80 1.99
CA TRP A 241 2.54 -3.38 2.61
C TRP A 241 1.74 -4.22 1.60
N TRP A 242 1.47 -3.66 0.42
CA TRP A 242 0.75 -4.38 -0.63
C TRP A 242 1.56 -5.55 -1.20
N ALA A 243 2.87 -5.42 -1.35
CA ALA A 243 3.72 -6.55 -1.76
C ALA A 243 3.59 -7.74 -0.78
N ALA A 244 3.67 -7.47 0.52
CA ALA A 244 3.51 -8.49 1.55
C ALA A 244 2.08 -9.04 1.64
N TRP A 245 1.06 -8.19 1.42
CA TRP A 245 -0.33 -8.64 1.42
C TRP A 245 -0.62 -9.53 0.20
N LEU A 246 -0.10 -9.18 -0.99
CA LEU A 246 -0.24 -9.98 -2.21
C LEU A 246 0.55 -11.29 -2.18
N ASN A 247 1.58 -11.40 -1.35
CA ASN A 247 2.30 -12.67 -1.17
C ASN A 247 1.31 -13.79 -0.78
N SER A 248 1.22 -14.83 -1.61
CA SER A 248 0.26 -15.93 -1.45
C SER A 248 0.76 -17.06 -0.54
N ASN A 249 2.01 -17.01 -0.06
CA ASN A 249 2.52 -18.04 0.84
C ASN A 249 1.76 -18.00 2.17
N VAL A 250 1.04 -19.07 2.47
CA VAL A 250 0.24 -19.21 3.71
C VAL A 250 1.09 -19.26 4.97
N GLN A 251 2.37 -19.63 4.86
CA GLN A 251 3.34 -19.66 5.95
C GLN A 251 4.23 -18.42 6.00
N LYS A 252 3.88 -17.38 5.26
CA LYS A 252 4.68 -16.17 5.25
C LYS A 252 4.80 -15.54 6.63
N MET A 253 6.00 -15.09 6.94
CA MET A 253 6.29 -14.21 8.04
C MET A 253 6.43 -12.79 7.47
N VAL A 254 5.70 -11.83 8.03
CA VAL A 254 5.80 -10.43 7.63
C VAL A 254 6.21 -9.60 8.83
N LEU A 255 7.35 -8.91 8.71
CA LEU A 255 7.84 -8.01 9.74
C LEU A 255 7.58 -6.56 9.34
N THR A 256 7.12 -5.76 10.30
CA THR A 256 6.73 -4.37 10.12
C THR A 256 7.30 -3.49 11.24
N PRO A 257 7.58 -2.21 10.96
CA PRO A 257 8.03 -1.30 12.01
C PRO A 257 6.88 -1.02 12.99
N LYS A 258 7.21 -0.88 14.28
CA LYS A 258 6.24 -0.51 15.33
C LYS A 258 5.60 0.85 15.09
N LYS A 259 6.36 1.79 14.53
CA LYS A 259 5.88 3.14 14.21
C LYS A 259 5.75 3.30 12.70
N TRP A 260 4.55 3.60 12.24
CA TRP A 260 4.29 3.90 10.83
C TRP A 260 4.44 5.37 10.50
N PHE A 261 4.11 6.24 11.44
CA PHE A 261 4.26 7.70 11.37
C PHE A 261 5.06 8.22 12.56
N LEU A 262 5.74 9.36 12.39
CA LEU A 262 6.34 10.11 13.50
C LEU A 262 5.28 10.81 14.33
N GLN A 263 4.20 11.27 13.69
CA GLN A 263 3.06 11.87 14.36
C GLN A 263 2.25 10.80 15.13
N ASP A 264 1.58 11.23 16.18
CA ASP A 264 0.69 10.38 16.97
C ASP A 264 -0.63 10.13 16.21
N ILE A 265 -0.55 9.19 15.27
CA ILE A 265 -1.68 8.72 14.45
C ILE A 265 -1.96 7.27 14.85
N ASP A 266 -3.21 6.98 15.19
CA ASP A 266 -3.62 5.60 15.47
C ASP A 266 -3.52 4.75 14.19
N THR A 267 -2.56 3.82 14.18
CA THR A 267 -2.29 2.89 13.09
C THR A 267 -2.58 1.44 13.45
N SER A 268 -3.30 1.20 14.53
CA SER A 268 -3.60 -0.15 15.07
C SER A 268 -4.28 -1.06 14.05
N ASP A 269 -5.06 -0.49 13.14
CA ASP A 269 -5.80 -1.22 12.11
C ASP A 269 -5.09 -1.30 10.76
N LEU A 270 -3.93 -0.64 10.61
CA LEU A 270 -3.13 -0.68 9.39
C LEU A 270 -2.43 -2.03 9.21
N ILE A 271 -1.92 -2.58 10.33
CA ILE A 271 -1.12 -3.80 10.32
C ILE A 271 -2.04 -5.00 10.52
N PRO A 272 -2.08 -5.96 9.58
CA PRO A 272 -2.79 -7.21 9.76
C PRO A 272 -2.36 -7.93 11.03
N GLN A 273 -3.30 -8.54 11.75
CA GLN A 273 -3.03 -9.17 13.04
C GLN A 273 -1.97 -10.29 12.97
N ALA A 274 -1.85 -10.94 11.82
CA ALA A 274 -0.87 -12.00 11.60
C ALA A 274 0.57 -11.49 11.38
N TRP A 275 0.78 -10.17 11.24
CA TRP A 275 2.10 -9.59 11.01
C TRP A 275 2.79 -9.24 12.31
N VAL A 276 4.13 -9.29 12.31
CA VAL A 276 4.95 -9.10 13.51
C VAL A 276 5.56 -7.69 13.50
N SER A 277 5.23 -6.89 14.50
CA SER A 277 5.85 -5.56 14.69
C SER A 277 7.11 -5.66 15.56
N VAL A 278 8.23 -5.20 15.06
CA VAL A 278 9.55 -5.23 15.73
C VAL A 278 10.15 -3.85 15.90
#